data_f61e92da887fbc174719e2b17a9e8b4f
#
_entry.id   f61e92da887fbc174719e2b17a9e8b4f
#
_cell.length_a   1.000
_cell.length_b   1.000
_cell.length_c   1.000
_cell.angle_alpha   90.00
_cell.angle_beta   90.00
_cell.angle_gamma   90.00
#
_symmetry.space_group_name_H-M   'P 1'
#
loop_
_entity.id
_entity.type
_entity.pdbx_description
1 polymer ?
#
loop_
_entity_poly.entity_id
_entity_poly.type
_entity_poly.pdbx_seq_one_letter_code
_entity_poly.pdbx_strand_id
1 'polypeptide(L)'
;MKIIDNYLDQNSFDYISKILGSNSFPWFYTNAKSSTDVDHVFNYQFFHRFYFDTKITSPYFNMMTPIIAKIGISDPNKLLRIKANLNPPSNDLVKYAMHRDQKYSCKAAIYYVNTNNGYTTFGDKKVESKANRIVFFDGNELHSGTNSTDC
;
A
#
# COMPACT_ATOMS: atom_id res chain seq x y z
N MET A 1 -6.80 5.52 -14.07
CA MET A 1 -6.60 4.32 -13.24
C MET A 1 -6.40 3.08 -14.12
N LYS A 2 -5.44 2.20 -13.79
CA LYS A 2 -5.15 0.92 -14.48
C LYS A 2 -4.96 -0.17 -13.43
N ILE A 3 -5.64 -1.31 -13.59
CA ILE A 3 -5.57 -2.47 -12.68
C ILE A 3 -4.90 -3.63 -13.43
N ILE A 4 -3.97 -4.32 -12.79
CA ILE A 4 -3.27 -5.48 -13.35
C ILE A 4 -3.21 -6.57 -12.28
N ASP A 5 -3.78 -7.73 -12.56
CA ASP A 5 -3.67 -8.94 -11.74
C ASP A 5 -2.40 -9.73 -12.10
N ASN A 6 -1.92 -10.55 -11.18
CA ASN A 6 -0.71 -11.36 -11.33
C ASN A 6 0.47 -10.48 -11.80
N TYR A 7 0.65 -9.35 -11.13
CA TYR A 7 1.57 -8.31 -11.56
C TYR A 7 3.02 -8.77 -11.55
N LEU A 8 3.49 -9.43 -10.51
CA LEU A 8 4.82 -10.05 -10.46
C LEU A 8 4.76 -11.50 -10.89
N ASP A 9 5.90 -12.06 -11.30
CA ASP A 9 6.07 -13.50 -11.35
C ASP A 9 5.92 -14.12 -9.96
N GLN A 10 5.59 -15.43 -9.91
CA GLN A 10 5.26 -16.09 -8.65
C GLN A 10 6.42 -16.04 -7.64
N ASN A 11 7.66 -16.24 -8.08
CA ASN A 11 8.82 -16.25 -7.19
C ASN A 11 9.04 -14.89 -6.53
N SER A 12 8.94 -13.80 -7.30
CA SER A 12 9.05 -12.43 -6.78
C SER A 12 7.92 -12.09 -5.83
N PHE A 13 6.69 -12.51 -6.14
CA PHE A 13 5.54 -12.34 -5.26
C PHE A 13 5.70 -13.08 -3.93
N ASP A 14 6.05 -14.37 -3.98
CA ASP A 14 6.25 -15.22 -2.80
C ASP A 14 7.36 -14.68 -1.90
N TYR A 15 8.46 -14.21 -2.50
CA TYR A 15 9.56 -13.58 -1.78
C TYR A 15 9.08 -12.35 -0.96
N ILE A 16 8.36 -11.43 -1.59
CA ILE A 16 7.82 -10.23 -0.92
C ILE A 16 6.82 -10.62 0.17
N SER A 17 5.87 -11.49 -0.14
CA SER A 17 4.81 -11.91 0.77
C SER A 17 5.37 -12.62 2.00
N LYS A 18 6.37 -13.49 1.81
CA LYS A 18 7.04 -14.22 2.90
C LYS A 18 7.77 -13.26 3.86
N ILE A 19 8.46 -12.26 3.32
CA ILE A 19 9.18 -11.28 4.18
C ILE A 19 8.18 -10.43 4.95
N LEU A 20 7.18 -9.85 4.29
CA LEU A 20 6.18 -9.00 4.94
C LEU A 20 5.33 -9.75 5.98
N GLY A 21 5.06 -11.05 5.76
CA GLY A 21 4.34 -11.90 6.69
C GLY A 21 5.21 -12.55 7.77
N SER A 22 6.53 -12.29 7.80
CA SER A 22 7.41 -12.90 8.79
C SER A 22 7.31 -12.21 10.16
N ASN A 23 7.48 -12.98 11.24
CA ASN A 23 7.48 -12.47 12.61
C ASN A 23 8.66 -11.54 12.90
N SER A 24 9.70 -11.53 12.06
CA SER A 24 10.89 -10.69 12.21
C SER A 24 10.84 -9.40 11.38
N PHE A 25 9.79 -9.21 10.54
CA PHE A 25 9.68 -7.98 9.77
C PHE A 25 9.22 -6.83 10.67
N PRO A 26 9.95 -5.69 10.70
CA PRO A 26 9.67 -4.59 11.62
C PRO A 26 8.49 -3.76 11.14
N TRP A 27 7.35 -3.90 11.78
CA TRP A 27 6.18 -3.06 11.60
C TRP A 27 6.14 -1.97 12.68
N PHE A 28 5.89 -0.74 12.28
CA PHE A 28 5.80 0.42 13.17
C PHE A 28 4.34 0.85 13.33
N TYR A 29 3.92 1.06 14.56
CA TYR A 29 2.58 1.52 14.90
C TYR A 29 2.37 2.99 14.56
N THR A 30 1.19 3.36 14.06
CA THR A 30 0.68 4.73 14.01
C THR A 30 -0.78 4.76 14.41
N ASN A 31 -1.17 5.76 15.20
CA ASN A 31 -2.52 5.95 15.67
C ASN A 31 -3.43 6.67 14.67
N ALA A 32 -2.92 7.07 13.52
CA ALA A 32 -3.69 7.74 12.47
C ALA A 32 -3.29 7.24 11.10
N LYS A 33 -4.27 6.86 10.27
CA LYS A 33 -4.07 6.47 8.87
C LYS A 33 -3.95 7.69 7.97
N SER A 34 -4.71 8.74 8.29
CA SER A 34 -4.60 10.04 7.66
C SER A 34 -4.78 11.16 8.70
N SER A 35 -4.32 12.36 8.40
CA SER A 35 -4.44 13.51 9.28
C SER A 35 -5.90 13.98 9.50
N THR A 36 -6.84 13.45 8.72
CA THR A 36 -8.27 13.78 8.80
C THR A 36 -9.10 12.77 9.62
N ASP A 37 -8.49 11.65 10.01
CA ASP A 37 -9.18 10.53 10.66
C ASP A 37 -8.88 10.47 12.17
N VAL A 38 -8.98 11.57 12.90
CA VAL A 38 -8.49 11.64 14.30
C VAL A 38 -9.38 10.91 15.32
N ASP A 39 -10.64 10.58 15.01
CA ASP A 39 -11.62 10.17 16.03
C ASP A 39 -12.15 8.72 15.91
N HIS A 40 -11.61 7.88 15.05
CA HIS A 40 -12.09 6.49 14.93
C HIS A 40 -11.25 5.51 15.75
N VAL A 41 -11.90 4.73 16.62
CA VAL A 41 -11.27 3.69 17.48
C VAL A 41 -10.44 2.68 16.68
N PHE A 42 -10.73 2.47 15.38
CA PHE A 42 -10.01 1.57 14.48
C PHE A 42 -9.11 2.29 13.48
N ASN A 43 -8.72 3.52 13.74
CA ASN A 43 -7.92 4.34 12.82
C ASN A 43 -6.42 4.08 12.90
N TYR A 44 -5.98 3.12 13.69
CA TYR A 44 -4.59 2.74 13.75
C TYR A 44 -4.20 1.81 12.59
N GLN A 45 -2.93 1.82 12.23
CA GLN A 45 -2.32 0.87 11.31
C GLN A 45 -0.87 0.62 11.71
N PHE A 46 -0.31 -0.43 11.14
CA PHE A 46 1.14 -0.60 11.15
C PHE A 46 1.69 -0.24 9.77
N PHE A 47 2.90 0.27 9.74
CA PHE A 47 3.55 0.62 8.49
C PHE A 47 5.03 0.28 8.53
N HIS A 48 5.62 0.15 7.34
CA HIS A 48 7.06 0.11 7.16
C HIS A 48 7.43 0.99 5.97
N ARG A 49 8.39 1.91 6.17
CA ARG A 49 8.85 2.83 5.14
C ARG A 49 10.16 2.33 4.55
N PHE A 50 10.17 2.04 3.24
CA PHE A 50 11.38 1.58 2.52
C PHE A 50 12.17 2.73 1.92
N TYR A 51 11.46 3.77 1.44
CA TYR A 51 12.06 4.90 0.74
C TYR A 51 11.23 6.16 0.99
N PHE A 52 11.92 7.26 1.23
CA PHE A 52 11.28 8.56 1.44
C PHE A 52 12.27 9.70 1.16
N ASP A 53 11.81 10.72 0.44
CA ASP A 53 12.55 11.95 0.19
C ASP A 53 13.99 11.65 -0.31
N THR A 54 14.07 10.96 -1.46
CA THR A 54 15.32 10.58 -2.14
C THR A 54 16.26 9.67 -1.34
N LYS A 55 15.80 9.10 -0.21
CA LYS A 55 16.63 8.26 0.67
C LYS A 55 16.04 6.87 0.88
N ILE A 56 16.90 5.86 0.86
CA ILE A 56 16.58 4.53 1.37
C ILE A 56 16.49 4.61 2.88
N THR A 57 15.34 4.24 3.47
CA THR A 57 15.06 4.34 4.90
C THR A 57 14.98 2.98 5.59
N SER A 58 15.22 1.89 4.85
CA SER A 58 15.09 0.53 5.37
C SER A 58 16.12 -0.41 4.73
N PRO A 59 16.73 -1.33 5.51
CA PRO A 59 17.57 -2.39 4.98
C PRO A 59 16.78 -3.37 4.10
N TYR A 60 15.45 -3.38 4.18
CA TYR A 60 14.55 -4.19 3.36
C TYR A 60 14.20 -3.56 2.00
N PHE A 61 14.78 -2.41 1.64
CA PHE A 61 14.48 -1.72 0.38
C PHE A 61 14.63 -2.62 -0.84
N ASN A 62 15.65 -3.47 -0.87
CA ASN A 62 15.94 -4.34 -2.02
C ASN A 62 14.82 -5.34 -2.34
N MET A 63 13.94 -5.66 -1.38
CA MET A 63 12.77 -6.50 -1.66
C MET A 63 11.75 -5.82 -2.59
N MET A 64 11.80 -4.48 -2.70
CA MET A 64 10.93 -3.71 -3.60
C MET A 64 11.44 -3.66 -5.04
N THR A 65 12.67 -4.11 -5.29
CA THR A 65 13.30 -4.08 -6.64
C THR A 65 12.43 -4.71 -7.73
N PRO A 66 11.77 -5.88 -7.54
CA PRO A 66 10.93 -6.46 -8.59
C PRO A 66 9.77 -5.53 -9.00
N ILE A 67 9.15 -4.84 -8.03
CA ILE A 67 8.06 -3.88 -8.30
C ILE A 67 8.62 -2.66 -9.02
N ILE A 68 9.70 -2.07 -8.52
CA ILE A 68 10.33 -0.86 -9.06
C ILE A 68 10.78 -1.10 -10.51
N ALA A 69 11.45 -2.22 -10.78
CA ALA A 69 11.92 -2.60 -12.10
C ALA A 69 10.75 -2.78 -13.09
N LYS A 70 9.68 -3.46 -12.66
CA LYS A 70 8.52 -3.70 -13.51
C LYS A 70 7.70 -2.44 -13.80
N ILE A 71 7.71 -1.45 -12.89
CA ILE A 71 7.15 -0.12 -13.14
C ILE A 71 7.98 0.65 -14.15
N GLY A 72 9.26 0.29 -14.35
CA GLY A 72 10.18 0.97 -15.27
C GLY A 72 10.85 2.22 -14.68
N ILE A 73 11.00 2.29 -13.35
CA ILE A 73 11.73 3.38 -12.70
C ILE A 73 13.21 3.03 -12.67
N SER A 74 13.99 3.65 -13.53
CA SER A 74 15.45 3.49 -13.61
C SER A 74 16.23 4.50 -12.76
N ASP A 75 15.63 5.64 -12.43
CA ASP A 75 16.23 6.70 -11.64
C ASP A 75 15.56 6.77 -10.25
N PRO A 76 16.26 6.40 -9.18
CA PRO A 76 15.71 6.45 -7.81
C PRO A 76 15.23 7.85 -7.39
N ASN A 77 15.82 8.92 -7.93
CA ASN A 77 15.40 10.29 -7.62
C ASN A 77 14.00 10.63 -8.12
N LYS A 78 13.42 9.79 -8.99
CA LYS A 78 12.01 9.89 -9.40
C LYS A 78 11.03 9.22 -8.44
N LEU A 79 11.53 8.51 -7.44
CA LEU A 79 10.72 7.95 -6.36
C LEU A 79 10.47 9.01 -5.29
N LEU A 80 9.21 9.17 -4.90
CA LEU A 80 8.84 10.04 -3.78
C LEU A 80 8.79 9.24 -2.47
N ARG A 81 8.12 8.09 -2.49
CA ARG A 81 7.88 7.26 -1.32
C ARG A 81 7.59 5.82 -1.70
N ILE A 82 8.11 4.88 -0.90
CA ILE A 82 7.67 3.48 -0.90
C ILE A 82 7.37 3.11 0.56
N LYS A 83 6.14 2.66 0.81
CA LYS A 83 5.64 2.31 2.14
C LYS A 83 4.75 1.09 2.05
N ALA A 84 4.94 0.12 2.95
CA ALA A 84 3.94 -0.92 3.21
C ALA A 84 3.02 -0.47 4.34
N ASN A 85 1.75 -0.83 4.25
CA ASN A 85 0.75 -0.67 5.30
C ASN A 85 0.19 -2.04 5.67
N LEU A 86 0.07 -2.30 6.97
CA LEU A 86 -0.63 -3.43 7.53
C LEU A 86 -1.83 -2.90 8.31
N ASN A 87 -3.02 -3.21 7.82
CA ASN A 87 -4.28 -2.90 8.49
C ASN A 87 -4.76 -4.17 9.20
N PRO A 88 -4.79 -4.23 10.54
CA PRO A 88 -5.34 -5.37 11.24
C PRO A 88 -6.82 -5.57 10.90
N PRO A 89 -7.31 -6.82 10.89
CA PRO A 89 -8.73 -7.08 10.72
C PRO A 89 -9.53 -6.58 11.92
N SER A 90 -10.82 -6.34 11.73
CA SER A 90 -11.77 -6.05 12.82
C SER A 90 -13.12 -6.71 12.52
N ASN A 91 -14.01 -6.73 13.51
CA ASN A 91 -15.34 -7.35 13.34
C ASN A 91 -16.17 -6.67 12.25
N ASP A 92 -15.98 -5.37 12.05
CA ASP A 92 -16.71 -4.58 11.07
C ASP A 92 -15.79 -4.09 9.95
N LEU A 93 -16.32 -4.03 8.74
CA LEU A 93 -15.65 -3.43 7.59
C LEU A 93 -15.74 -1.90 7.69
N VAL A 94 -14.65 -1.26 8.07
CA VAL A 94 -14.56 0.19 8.25
C VAL A 94 -13.95 0.84 7.02
N LYS A 95 -14.68 1.79 6.42
CA LYS A 95 -14.15 2.65 5.36
C LYS A 95 -13.51 3.89 5.99
N TYR A 96 -12.25 4.16 5.60
CA TYR A 96 -11.51 5.31 6.11
C TYR A 96 -11.86 6.60 5.37
N ALA A 97 -11.40 7.74 5.91
CA ALA A 97 -11.62 9.03 5.26
C ALA A 97 -10.95 9.10 3.88
N MET A 98 -11.64 9.80 2.98
CA MET A 98 -11.10 10.09 1.66
C MET A 98 -9.91 11.03 1.77
N HIS A 99 -8.82 10.70 1.09
CA HIS A 99 -7.60 11.50 1.09
C HIS A 99 -6.92 11.52 -0.28
N ARG A 100 -5.91 12.35 -0.41
CA ARG A 100 -4.99 12.40 -1.55
C ARG A 100 -3.60 12.09 -1.04
N ASP A 101 -2.84 11.28 -1.76
CA ASP A 101 -1.45 10.99 -1.40
C ASP A 101 -0.54 12.20 -1.61
N GLN A 102 -0.84 13.01 -2.64
CA GLN A 102 -0.09 14.21 -3.00
C GLN A 102 -1.03 15.36 -3.37
N LYS A 103 -0.55 16.60 -3.18
CA LYS A 103 -1.28 17.80 -3.57
C LYS A 103 -1.16 18.14 -5.07
N TYR A 104 -0.30 17.42 -5.79
CA TYR A 104 -0.03 17.59 -7.21
C TYR A 104 -0.14 16.26 -7.95
N SER A 105 -0.36 16.31 -9.27
CA SER A 105 -0.42 15.11 -10.10
C SER A 105 0.92 14.39 -10.14
N CYS A 106 0.90 13.12 -9.79
CA CYS A 106 2.05 12.22 -9.89
C CYS A 106 1.56 10.78 -10.04
N LYS A 107 2.41 9.90 -10.55
CA LYS A 107 2.07 8.47 -10.62
C LYS A 107 2.12 7.86 -9.23
N ALA A 108 1.03 7.22 -8.83
CA ALA A 108 0.93 6.42 -7.62
C ALA A 108 0.51 4.99 -7.94
N ALA A 109 0.84 4.06 -7.07
CA ALA A 109 0.42 2.67 -7.18
C ALA A 109 0.16 2.07 -5.80
N ILE A 110 -0.86 1.21 -5.71
CA ILE A 110 -1.10 0.32 -4.57
C ILE A 110 -0.89 -1.11 -5.06
N TYR A 111 0.00 -1.84 -4.37
CA TYR A 111 0.24 -3.25 -4.61
C TYR A 111 -0.33 -4.07 -3.45
N TYR A 112 -1.28 -4.96 -3.76
CA TYR A 112 -1.93 -5.81 -2.78
C TYR A 112 -1.15 -7.10 -2.59
N VAL A 113 -0.72 -7.37 -1.37
CA VAL A 113 0.11 -8.54 -1.01
C VAL A 113 -0.74 -9.75 -0.67
N ASN A 114 -1.95 -9.55 -0.15
CA ASN A 114 -2.89 -10.62 0.22
C ASN A 114 -4.27 -10.38 -0.37
N THR A 115 -5.06 -11.45 -0.47
CA THR A 115 -6.48 -11.37 -0.79
C THR A 115 -7.29 -11.31 0.49
N ASN A 116 -8.20 -10.35 0.56
CA ASN A 116 -9.15 -10.19 1.65
C ASN A 116 -10.39 -9.40 1.16
N ASN A 117 -11.42 -9.29 1.97
CA ASN A 117 -12.65 -8.57 1.63
C ASN A 117 -12.54 -7.04 1.72
N GLY A 118 -11.39 -6.51 2.12
CA GLY A 118 -11.09 -5.10 2.06
C GLY A 118 -10.94 -4.58 0.62
N TYR A 119 -11.03 -3.28 0.46
CA TYR A 119 -10.94 -2.64 -0.86
C TYR A 119 -10.47 -1.18 -0.78
N THR A 120 -10.11 -0.64 -1.94
CA THR A 120 -9.85 0.79 -2.13
C THR A 120 -10.91 1.38 -3.07
N THR A 121 -11.45 2.55 -2.73
CA THR A 121 -12.38 3.30 -3.58
C THR A 121 -11.71 4.51 -4.21
N PHE A 122 -12.02 4.75 -5.48
CA PHE A 122 -11.62 5.90 -6.28
C PHE A 122 -12.90 6.50 -6.87
N GLY A 123 -13.48 7.52 -6.22
CA GLY A 123 -14.84 7.96 -6.54
C GLY A 123 -15.83 6.80 -6.41
N ASP A 124 -16.56 6.50 -7.50
CA ASP A 124 -17.55 5.41 -7.56
C ASP A 124 -16.93 4.04 -7.90
N LYS A 125 -15.62 3.98 -8.19
CA LYS A 125 -14.94 2.74 -8.53
C LYS A 125 -14.40 2.07 -7.28
N LYS A 126 -14.62 0.75 -7.18
CA LYS A 126 -14.11 -0.11 -6.12
C LYS A 126 -13.03 -1.05 -6.69
N VAL A 127 -11.89 -1.13 -6.00
CA VAL A 127 -10.80 -2.07 -6.31
C VAL A 127 -10.63 -2.99 -5.10
N GLU A 128 -10.95 -4.26 -5.27
CA GLU A 128 -10.85 -5.28 -4.22
C GLU A 128 -9.39 -5.66 -3.97
N SER A 129 -9.08 -5.93 -2.70
CA SER A 129 -7.79 -6.46 -2.30
C SER A 129 -7.62 -7.89 -2.81
N LYS A 130 -6.74 -8.06 -3.78
CA LYS A 130 -6.42 -9.37 -4.37
C LYS A 130 -4.90 -9.52 -4.42
N ALA A 131 -4.41 -10.64 -3.91
CA ALA A 131 -2.99 -10.95 -3.90
C ALA A 131 -2.35 -10.79 -5.29
N ASN A 132 -1.18 -10.19 -5.34
CA ASN A 132 -0.43 -9.90 -6.57
C ASN A 132 -1.18 -8.99 -7.58
N ARG A 133 -2.10 -8.15 -7.09
CA ARG A 133 -2.74 -7.09 -7.89
C ARG A 133 -2.04 -5.77 -7.66
N ILE A 134 -1.85 -4.99 -8.73
CA ILE A 134 -1.44 -3.59 -8.65
C ILE A 134 -2.50 -2.68 -9.28
N VAL A 135 -2.72 -1.53 -8.69
CA VAL A 135 -3.52 -0.45 -9.25
C VAL A 135 -2.69 0.81 -9.38
N PHE A 136 -2.64 1.36 -10.59
CA PHE A 136 -2.00 2.64 -10.89
C PHE A 136 -3.05 3.74 -10.98
N PHE A 137 -2.77 4.88 -10.36
CA PHE A 137 -3.67 6.03 -10.32
C PHE A 137 -2.86 7.34 -10.20
N ASP A 138 -3.55 8.47 -10.20
CA ASP A 138 -2.93 9.76 -9.91
C ASP A 138 -2.87 9.97 -8.39
N GLY A 139 -1.68 10.24 -7.83
CA GLY A 139 -1.51 10.50 -6.40
C GLY A 139 -2.31 11.70 -5.87
N ASN A 140 -2.79 12.57 -6.76
CA ASN A 140 -3.76 13.64 -6.45
C ASN A 140 -5.23 13.19 -6.58
N GLU A 141 -5.51 11.95 -6.98
CA GLU A 141 -6.87 11.41 -7.04
C GLU A 141 -7.39 11.10 -5.62
N LEU A 142 -8.61 11.54 -5.33
CA LEU A 142 -9.27 11.29 -4.05
C LEU A 142 -9.60 9.80 -3.93
N HIS A 143 -9.12 9.17 -2.88
CA HIS A 143 -9.33 7.74 -2.65
C HIS A 143 -9.43 7.41 -1.16
N SER A 144 -9.92 6.23 -0.86
CA SER A 144 -10.01 5.70 0.50
C SER A 144 -9.87 4.19 0.50
N GLY A 145 -9.18 3.66 1.48
CA GLY A 145 -9.14 2.23 1.77
C GLY A 145 -10.13 1.80 2.84
N THR A 146 -10.21 0.49 3.07
CA THR A 146 -10.88 -0.13 4.20
C THR A 146 -9.89 -1.01 4.98
N ASN A 147 -10.28 -1.45 6.17
CA ASN A 147 -9.73 -2.67 6.76
C ASN A 147 -10.31 -3.91 6.07
N SER A 148 -10.16 -5.07 6.68
CA SER A 148 -10.82 -6.32 6.33
C SER A 148 -11.45 -6.98 7.56
N THR A 149 -12.30 -7.98 7.34
CA THR A 149 -12.90 -8.79 8.40
C THR A 149 -12.51 -10.27 8.32
N ASP A 150 -11.70 -10.64 7.32
CA ASP A 150 -11.44 -12.03 6.92
C ASP A 150 -9.95 -12.39 6.77
N CYS A 151 -9.02 -11.65 7.33
CA CYS A 151 -7.60 -12.00 7.25
C CYS A 151 -6.84 -11.80 8.55
#